data_ac54acb5fc8a310da47a042b62c7706a
#
_entry.id   ac54acb5fc8a310da47a042b62c7706a
#
_cell.length_a   1.000
_cell.length_b   1.000
_cell.length_c   1.000
_cell.angle_alpha   90.00
_cell.angle_beta   90.00
_cell.angle_gamma   90.00
#
_symmetry.space_group_name_H-M   'P 1'
#
loop_
_entity.id
_entity.type
_entity.pdbx_description
1 polymer ?
#
loop_
_entity_poly.entity_id
_entity_poly.type
_entity_poly.pdbx_seq_one_letter_code
_entity_poly.pdbx_strand_id
1 'polypeptide(L)'
;MKKTIRLTESKLRNIIKESIKSMIKESTLPNYDNPVFLDCESEADADFMIEIGYSDYASSRFYVGGCYDEFDAFETVVKWMRENGILENYAEDEEMVQEYPDDYVEVDGAFFRNDNFIVKRL
;
A
#
# COMPACT_ATOMS: atom_id res chain seq x y z
N MET A 1 -6.32 -2.54 -14.88
CA MET A 1 -6.82 -1.98 -14.69
C MET A 1 -7.31 -2.03 -14.40
N LYS A 2 -7.31 -1.99 -14.11
CA LYS A 2 -7.93 -1.97 -13.80
C LYS A 2 -8.43 -1.39 -13.91
N LYS A 3 -8.35 -1.03 -13.93
CA LYS A 3 -8.84 -0.40 -13.91
C LYS A 3 -9.44 -0.11 -14.70
N THR A 4 -10.04 -0.52 -15.01
CA THR A 4 -10.67 -0.25 -15.67
C THR A 4 -10.88 0.69 -15.93
N ILE A 5 -11.21 1.06 -16.11
CA ILE A 5 -11.36 1.86 -16.22
C ILE A 5 -12.32 2.59 -16.64
N ARG A 6 -13.27 2.92 -16.31
CA ARG A 6 -14.13 3.70 -16.53
C ARG A 6 -13.77 4.92 -16.30
N LEU A 7 -13.36 5.57 -17.08
CA LEU A 7 -12.87 6.86 -16.90
C LEU A 7 -13.97 7.80 -17.16
N THR A 8 -14.60 8.27 -16.10
CA THR A 8 -15.39 9.48 -16.15
C THR A 8 -14.44 10.64 -16.36
N GLU A 9 -14.97 11.78 -16.72
CA GLU A 9 -14.12 12.94 -16.93
C GLU A 9 -13.39 13.34 -15.66
N SER A 10 -14.08 13.23 -14.52
CA SER A 10 -13.46 13.54 -13.24
C SER A 10 -12.32 12.58 -12.94
N LYS A 11 -12.52 11.31 -13.21
CA LYS A 11 -11.49 10.32 -12.96
C LYS A 11 -10.31 10.51 -13.89
N LEU A 12 -10.58 10.87 -15.13
CA LEU A 12 -9.52 11.14 -16.08
C LEU A 12 -8.66 12.31 -15.65
N ARG A 13 -9.30 13.36 -15.14
CA ARG A 13 -8.57 14.52 -14.65
C ARG A 13 -7.71 14.15 -13.45
N ASN A 14 -8.25 13.33 -12.57
CA ASN A 14 -7.51 12.87 -11.40
C ASN A 14 -6.31 12.05 -11.81
N ILE A 15 -6.47 11.22 -12.82
CA ILE A 15 -5.37 10.39 -13.30
C ILE A 15 -4.22 11.27 -13.80
N ILE A 16 -4.56 12.33 -14.53
CA ILE A 16 -3.54 13.23 -15.04
C ILE A 16 -2.80 13.91 -13.89
N LYS A 17 -3.55 14.42 -12.93
CA LYS A 17 -2.94 15.05 -11.76
C LYS A 17 -2.07 14.06 -11.01
N GLU A 18 -2.61 12.88 -10.81
CA GLU A 18 -1.90 11.86 -10.03
C GLU A 18 -0.68 11.34 -10.76
N SER A 19 -0.69 11.34 -12.08
CA SER A 19 0.49 10.90 -12.80
C SER A 19 1.69 11.78 -12.51
N ILE A 20 1.46 13.08 -12.45
CA ILE A 20 2.54 14.00 -12.13
C ILE A 20 2.98 13.80 -10.69
N LYS A 21 2.03 13.68 -9.77
CA LYS A 21 2.35 13.45 -8.38
C LYS A 21 3.02 12.10 -8.19
N SER A 22 2.54 11.09 -8.89
CA SER A 22 3.10 9.75 -8.74
C SER A 22 4.54 9.67 -9.21
N MET A 23 4.87 10.37 -10.28
CA MET A 23 6.25 10.38 -10.74
C MET A 23 7.19 10.93 -9.68
N ILE A 24 6.77 11.99 -9.00
CA ILE A 24 7.56 12.56 -7.94
C ILE A 24 7.60 11.63 -6.74
N LYS A 25 6.44 11.07 -6.39
CA LYS A 25 6.34 10.21 -5.22
C LYS A 25 7.03 8.87 -5.41
N GLU A 26 6.96 8.32 -6.62
CA GLU A 26 7.61 7.04 -6.87
C GLU A 26 9.11 7.09 -6.67
N SER A 27 9.71 8.25 -6.91
CA SER A 27 11.14 8.38 -6.68
C SER A 27 11.48 8.35 -5.19
N THR A 28 10.46 8.51 -4.32
CA THR A 28 10.66 8.51 -2.86
C THR A 28 9.92 7.39 -2.17
N LEU A 29 9.24 6.51 -2.91
CA LEU A 29 8.53 5.40 -2.29
C LEU A 29 9.52 4.41 -1.67
N PRO A 30 9.14 3.80 -0.56
CA PRO A 30 10.01 2.82 0.09
C PRO A 30 10.26 1.62 -0.81
N ASN A 31 11.42 1.00 -0.67
CA ASN A 31 11.75 -0.23 -1.41
C ASN A 31 12.69 -1.07 -0.56
N TYR A 32 13.23 -2.15 -1.13
CA TYR A 32 14.11 -3.03 -0.39
C TYR A 32 15.33 -2.31 0.15
N ASP A 33 15.85 -1.36 -0.61
CA ASP A 33 17.05 -0.63 -0.21
C ASP A 33 16.73 0.54 0.70
N ASN A 34 15.46 0.95 0.74
CA ASN A 34 15.04 2.10 1.53
C ASN A 34 13.71 1.79 2.22
N PRO A 35 13.71 0.84 3.16
CA PRO A 35 12.47 0.47 3.85
C PRO A 35 12.05 1.54 4.85
N VAL A 36 10.80 1.47 5.26
CA VAL A 36 10.25 2.38 6.27
C VAL A 36 10.20 1.63 7.60
N PHE A 37 10.60 2.33 8.67
CA PHE A 37 10.54 1.78 10.01
C PHE A 37 9.45 2.54 10.78
N LEU A 38 8.46 1.80 11.27
CA LEU A 38 7.32 2.37 12.00
C LEU A 38 7.33 1.84 13.42
N ASP A 39 7.46 2.76 14.36
CA ASP A 39 7.51 2.42 15.79
C ASP A 39 8.64 1.44 16.14
N CYS A 40 9.70 1.48 15.35
CA CYS A 40 10.91 0.71 15.62
C CYS A 40 12.06 1.45 14.92
N GLU A 41 13.29 1.17 15.36
CA GLU A 41 14.45 1.87 14.81
C GLU A 41 15.17 1.04 13.76
N SER A 42 14.96 -0.27 13.78
CA SER A 42 15.65 -1.16 12.87
C SER A 42 14.87 -2.45 12.74
N GLU A 43 15.30 -3.28 11.83
CA GLU A 43 14.70 -4.60 11.65
C GLU A 43 14.75 -5.42 12.92
N ALA A 44 15.82 -5.26 13.71
CA ALA A 44 15.98 -6.03 14.94
C ALA A 44 14.93 -5.69 15.99
N ASP A 45 14.40 -4.48 15.95
CA ASP A 45 13.38 -4.03 16.90
C ASP A 45 11.98 -4.25 16.39
N ALA A 46 11.81 -4.66 15.15
CA ALA A 46 10.50 -4.79 14.55
C ALA A 46 9.85 -6.11 14.94
N ASP A 47 8.53 -6.10 15.01
CA ASP A 47 7.74 -7.30 15.26
C ASP A 47 7.25 -7.92 13.96
N PHE A 48 7.05 -7.12 12.94
CA PHE A 48 6.52 -7.57 11.65
C PHE A 48 7.23 -6.89 10.50
N MET A 49 7.28 -7.61 9.37
CA MET A 49 7.73 -7.06 8.11
C MET A 49 6.58 -7.15 7.13
N ILE A 50 6.29 -6.08 6.42
CA ILE A 50 5.20 -6.04 5.46
C ILE A 50 5.76 -5.56 4.14
N GLU A 51 5.45 -6.29 3.06
CA GLU A 51 5.78 -5.88 1.71
C GLU A 51 4.50 -5.72 0.92
N ILE A 52 4.36 -4.61 0.23
CA ILE A 52 3.17 -4.34 -0.57
C ILE A 52 3.63 -3.88 -1.94
N GLY A 53 3.10 -4.53 -2.98
CA GLY A 53 3.42 -4.15 -4.35
C GLY A 53 2.72 -2.87 -4.77
N TYR A 54 3.40 -2.06 -5.56
CA TYR A 54 2.79 -0.88 -6.15
C TYR A 54 2.98 -0.84 -7.67
N SER A 55 3.65 -1.83 -8.20
CA SER A 55 3.74 -2.03 -9.64
C SER A 55 4.11 -3.49 -9.89
N ASP A 56 4.13 -3.89 -11.15
CA ASP A 56 4.43 -5.27 -11.49
C ASP A 56 5.83 -5.69 -11.07
N TYR A 57 6.72 -4.73 -10.91
CA TYR A 57 8.13 -5.03 -10.66
C TYR A 57 8.67 -4.39 -9.40
N ALA A 58 7.82 -3.77 -8.61
CA ALA A 58 8.30 -3.03 -7.46
C ALA A 58 7.37 -3.18 -6.28
N SER A 59 7.95 -3.21 -5.10
CA SER A 59 7.17 -3.26 -3.86
C SER A 59 7.89 -2.44 -2.80
N SER A 60 7.12 -2.01 -1.81
CA SER A 60 7.66 -1.30 -0.67
C SER A 60 7.77 -2.25 0.51
N ARG A 61 8.76 -2.00 1.35
CA ARG A 61 8.97 -2.82 2.55
C ARG A 61 8.85 -1.95 3.78
N PHE A 62 8.10 -2.46 4.75
CA PHE A 62 7.88 -1.78 6.01
C PHE A 62 8.25 -2.70 7.17
N TYR A 63 8.91 -2.15 8.17
CA TYR A 63 9.17 -2.85 9.42
C TYR A 63 8.37 -2.15 10.50
N VAL A 64 7.58 -2.90 11.24
CA VAL A 64 6.65 -2.31 12.19
C VAL A 64 6.88 -2.92 13.56
N GLY A 65 7.02 -2.08 14.56
CA GLY A 65 7.21 -2.51 15.94
C GLY A 65 6.03 -2.14 16.80
N GLY A 66 5.95 -2.73 17.98
CA GLY A 66 4.92 -2.40 18.96
C GLY A 66 3.52 -2.80 18.55
N CYS A 67 3.39 -3.77 17.65
CA CYS A 67 2.10 -4.19 17.15
C CYS A 67 1.63 -5.47 17.83
N TYR A 68 0.33 -5.57 17.99
CA TYR A 68 -0.30 -6.69 18.67
C TYR A 68 -0.36 -7.92 17.78
N ASP A 69 -0.75 -7.75 16.52
CA ASP A 69 -0.85 -8.86 15.58
C ASP A 69 -0.61 -8.34 14.17
N GLU A 70 -0.75 -9.25 13.21
CA GLU A 70 -0.47 -8.94 11.81
C GLU A 70 -1.41 -7.87 11.26
N PHE A 71 -2.68 -7.93 11.66
CA PHE A 71 -3.65 -6.96 11.19
C PHE A 71 -3.32 -5.57 11.73
N ASP A 72 -2.95 -5.50 13.00
CA ASP A 72 -2.56 -4.24 13.63
C ASP A 72 -1.36 -3.64 12.92
N ALA A 73 -0.39 -4.47 12.55
CA ALA A 73 0.78 -4.01 11.83
C ALA A 73 0.39 -3.45 10.45
N PHE A 74 -0.48 -4.15 9.75
CA PHE A 74 -0.92 -3.70 8.43
C PHE A 74 -1.69 -2.38 8.54
N GLU A 75 -2.54 -2.25 9.56
CA GLU A 75 -3.25 -0.98 9.78
C GLU A 75 -2.28 0.17 9.99
N THR A 76 -1.22 -0.08 10.73
CA THR A 76 -0.21 0.95 10.98
C THR A 76 0.41 1.42 9.67
N VAL A 77 0.72 0.49 8.79
CA VAL A 77 1.28 0.82 7.48
C VAL A 77 0.28 1.62 6.66
N VAL A 78 -0.99 1.20 6.64
CA VAL A 78 -2.01 1.89 5.86
C VAL A 78 -2.19 3.32 6.35
N LYS A 79 -2.22 3.51 7.66
CA LYS A 79 -2.35 4.86 8.22
C LYS A 79 -1.17 5.72 7.83
N TRP A 80 0.02 5.15 7.89
CA TRP A 80 1.22 5.89 7.49
C TRP A 80 1.17 6.28 6.01
N MET A 81 0.75 5.35 5.15
CA MET A 81 0.63 5.64 3.73
C MET A 81 -0.40 6.73 3.46
N ARG A 82 -1.50 6.69 4.20
CA ARG A 82 -2.54 7.71 4.04
C ARG A 82 -2.02 9.07 4.48
N GLU A 83 -1.31 9.13 5.58
CA GLU A 83 -0.75 10.39 6.09
C GLU A 83 0.28 10.97 5.15
N ASN A 84 0.98 10.13 4.43
CA ASN A 84 2.00 10.58 3.49
C ASN A 84 1.46 10.75 2.07
N GLY A 85 0.17 10.53 1.87
CA GLY A 85 -0.47 10.77 0.59
C GLY A 85 -0.08 9.79 -0.50
N ILE A 86 0.35 8.59 -0.15
CA ILE A 86 0.77 7.60 -1.13
C ILE A 86 -0.10 6.35 -1.15
N LEU A 87 -1.16 6.32 -0.33
CA LEU A 87 -1.99 5.13 -0.21
C LEU A 87 -2.57 4.70 -1.55
N GLU A 88 -2.92 5.65 -2.39
CA GLU A 88 -3.53 5.35 -3.69
C GLU A 88 -2.60 4.60 -4.63
N ASN A 89 -1.31 4.60 -4.35
CA ASN A 89 -0.36 3.83 -5.16
C ASN A 89 -0.43 2.34 -4.86
N TYR A 90 -1.03 1.98 -3.73
CA TYR A 90 -1.06 0.61 -3.25
C TYR A 90 -2.46 0.03 -3.19
N ALA A 91 -3.46 0.87 -2.88
CA ALA A 91 -4.82 0.41 -2.68
C ALA A 91 -5.51 0.14 -4.02
N GLU A 92 -6.40 -0.84 -4.00
CA GLU A 92 -7.12 -1.26 -5.20
C GLU A 92 -8.41 -0.48 -5.38
N ASP A 93 -8.92 -0.52 -6.60
CA ASP A 93 -10.15 0.14 -6.97
C ASP A 93 -11.33 -0.61 -6.34
N GLU A 94 -12.23 0.14 -5.72
CA GLU A 94 -13.40 -0.44 -5.06
C GLU A 94 -14.27 -1.25 -6.00
N GLU A 95 -14.32 -0.87 -7.26
CA GLU A 95 -15.14 -1.61 -8.22
C GLU A 95 -14.61 -3.00 -8.50
N MET A 96 -13.30 -3.13 -8.54
CA MET A 96 -12.70 -4.46 -8.70
C MET A 96 -12.98 -5.31 -7.48
N VAL A 97 -13.00 -4.70 -6.31
CA VAL A 97 -13.31 -5.42 -5.09
C VAL A 97 -14.73 -5.96 -5.11
N GLN A 98 -15.67 -5.16 -5.60
CA GLN A 98 -17.06 -5.59 -5.68
C GLN A 98 -17.24 -6.77 -6.64
N GLU A 99 -16.44 -6.80 -7.70
CA GLU A 99 -16.53 -7.85 -8.69
C GLU A 99 -15.87 -9.14 -8.20
N TYR A 100 -14.79 -9.03 -7.43
CA TYR A 100 -14.04 -10.18 -6.95
C TYR A 100 -13.75 -10.04 -5.46
N PRO A 101 -14.79 -10.05 -4.62
CA PRO A 101 -14.58 -9.70 -3.20
C PRO A 101 -13.67 -10.65 -2.44
N ASP A 102 -13.57 -11.90 -2.87
CA ASP A 102 -12.73 -12.87 -2.16
C ASP A 102 -11.25 -12.71 -2.43
N ASP A 103 -10.90 -11.89 -3.42
CA ASP A 103 -9.50 -11.68 -3.80
C ASP A 103 -8.86 -10.51 -3.05
N TYR A 104 -9.63 -9.83 -2.21
CA TYR A 104 -9.16 -8.61 -1.56
C TYR A 104 -9.38 -8.65 -0.05
N VAL A 105 -8.57 -7.89 0.65
CA VAL A 105 -8.75 -7.67 2.08
C VAL A 105 -8.88 -6.17 2.31
N GLU A 106 -9.75 -5.81 3.26
CA GLU A 106 -9.92 -4.42 3.64
C GLU A 106 -9.14 -4.15 4.91
N VAL A 107 -8.31 -3.11 4.88
CA VAL A 107 -7.53 -2.68 6.03
C VAL A 107 -7.70 -1.18 6.16
N ASP A 108 -8.33 -0.76 7.27
CA ASP A 108 -8.55 0.66 7.57
C ASP A 108 -9.18 1.42 6.39
N GLY A 109 -10.15 0.80 5.75
CA GLY A 109 -10.90 1.42 4.66
C GLY A 109 -10.25 1.32 3.29
N ALA A 110 -9.09 0.69 3.19
CA ALA A 110 -8.41 0.49 1.91
C ALA A 110 -8.42 -0.99 1.56
N PHE A 111 -8.40 -1.28 0.27
CA PHE A 111 -8.47 -2.65 -0.21
C PHE A 111 -7.17 -3.05 -0.88
N PHE A 112 -6.72 -4.27 -0.59
CA PHE A 112 -5.46 -4.80 -1.13
C PHE A 112 -5.67 -6.20 -1.65
N ARG A 113 -5.04 -6.52 -2.78
CA ARG A 113 -5.14 -7.88 -3.32
C ARG A 113 -4.38 -8.85 -2.41
N ASN A 114 -4.99 -10.00 -2.19
CA ASN A 114 -4.37 -11.01 -1.32
C ASN A 114 -3.01 -11.48 -1.80
N ASP A 115 -2.77 -11.43 -3.11
CA ASP A 115 -1.51 -11.89 -3.66
C ASP A 115 -0.51 -10.75 -3.91
N ASN A 116 -0.81 -9.55 -3.42
CA ASN A 116 0.04 -8.39 -3.66
C ASN A 116 0.70 -7.87 -2.40
N PHE A 117 0.64 -8.61 -1.32
CA PHE A 117 1.34 -8.21 -0.10
C PHE A 117 1.77 -9.45 0.67
N ILE A 118 2.75 -9.25 1.51
CA ILE A 118 3.26 -10.29 2.41
C ILE A 118 3.38 -9.68 3.80
N VAL A 119 2.87 -10.37 4.80
CA VAL A 119 3.04 -9.98 6.19
C VAL A 119 3.78 -11.11 6.89
N LYS A 120 4.90 -10.78 7.53
CA LYS A 120 5.73 -11.78 8.15
C LYS A 120 6.05 -11.37 9.58
N ARG A 121 5.80 -12.29 10.51
CA ARG A 121 6.19 -12.07 11.91
C ARG A 121 7.68 -12.32 12.05
N LEU A 122 8.35 -11.40 12.69
CA LEU A 122 9.80 -11.49 12.87
C LEU A 122 10.19 -12.11 14.21
#